data_ea407d98ad37d67f9f3527c331342527
#
_entry.id   ea407d98ad37d67f9f3527c331342527
#
_cell.length_a   1.000
_cell.length_b   1.000
_cell.length_c   1.000
_cell.angle_alpha   90.00
_cell.angle_beta   90.00
_cell.angle_gamma   90.00
#
_symmetry.space_group_name_H-M   'P 1'
#
loop_
_entity.id
_entity.type
_entity.pdbx_description
1 polymer ?
#
loop_
_entity_poly.entity_id
_entity_poly.type
_entity_poly.pdbx_seq_one_letter_code
_entity_poly.pdbx_strand_id
1 'polypeptide(L)'
;MANNSGNVNIDDKRKALDAAIAQIEKQYGKGSVMKLGDQSANMGIDVVPTGSLSLDLALGLGGMPRGRIIEIYGPESSGKTTVALHVVAEVQKMGGIAGFIDAEHALDPTYAAHIGVDIDNLYISQPDNGEQALEITETMVRSGAVDVIIVDSVAALVPKAEIDGEMGDSHVGLHARLMSQALRKLTGIISKSNCVVIFINQLREKVGVMFGNPETTTGGRALKFYASVRLDVRRIETLKVGGEVVGNRTRVKVVKNKVAPPFKEAEFDIMFGKGISKEGDILDLAVLHDIINKAGAWYSYNGEKIGQGRENTKLYLANNPEVMEEIEQQVRNKCGIGVDAEQTESEES
;
A
#
# COMPACT_ATOMS: atom_id res chain seq x y z
N MET A 1 16.45 40.17 45.73
CA MET A 1 17.01 40.12 44.36
C MET A 1 15.90 39.54 43.46
N ALA A 2 15.26 40.42 42.72
CA ALA A 2 14.11 40.02 41.86
C ALA A 2 14.61 39.33 40.62
N ASN A 3 14.12 38.12 40.37
CA ASN A 3 14.31 37.38 39.10
C ASN A 3 13.58 38.14 38.02
N ASN A 4 14.33 38.83 37.18
CA ASN A 4 13.88 39.46 35.95
C ASN A 4 13.82 38.39 34.85
N SER A 5 12.79 37.55 34.83
CA SER A 5 12.47 36.68 33.66
C SER A 5 11.94 37.59 32.56
N GLY A 6 12.85 38.01 31.67
CA GLY A 6 12.57 38.89 30.55
C GLY A 6 11.45 38.32 29.67
N ASN A 7 10.36 39.02 29.65
CA ASN A 7 9.24 38.80 28.75
C ASN A 7 9.73 39.18 27.34
N VAL A 8 10.36 38.20 26.63
CA VAL A 8 10.80 38.39 25.24
C VAL A 8 9.56 38.62 24.41
N ASN A 9 9.46 39.83 23.86
CA ASN A 9 8.33 40.25 23.03
C ASN A 9 8.13 39.22 21.88
N ILE A 10 6.89 38.80 21.66
CA ILE A 10 6.54 37.82 20.60
C ILE A 10 7.01 38.33 19.22
N ASP A 11 6.98 39.64 19.01
CA ASP A 11 7.43 40.24 17.75
C ASP A 11 8.95 40.14 17.55
N ASP A 12 9.74 40.25 18.61
CA ASP A 12 11.20 40.05 18.53
C ASP A 12 11.56 38.60 18.28
N LYS A 13 10.79 37.64 18.85
CA LYS A 13 10.93 36.22 18.53
C LYS A 13 10.62 35.91 17.07
N ARG A 14 9.55 36.51 16.53
CA ARG A 14 9.17 36.34 15.13
C ARG A 14 10.24 36.89 14.20
N LYS A 15 10.75 38.11 14.42
CA LYS A 15 11.83 38.69 13.61
C LYS A 15 13.08 37.85 13.64
N ALA A 16 13.46 37.32 14.81
CA ALA A 16 14.63 36.44 14.93
C ALA A 16 14.42 35.12 14.17
N LEU A 17 13.21 34.54 14.21
CA LEU A 17 12.86 33.33 13.47
C LEU A 17 12.87 33.58 11.95
N ASP A 18 12.29 34.70 11.48
CA ASP A 18 12.26 35.05 10.05
C ASP A 18 13.67 35.23 9.50
N ALA A 19 14.58 35.87 10.28
CA ALA A 19 15.99 36.00 9.90
C ALA A 19 16.68 34.64 9.82
N ALA A 20 16.39 33.72 10.76
CA ALA A 20 16.94 32.36 10.73
C ALA A 20 16.41 31.56 9.55
N ILE A 21 15.11 31.67 9.22
CA ILE A 21 14.50 31.03 8.04
C ILE A 21 15.16 31.53 6.76
N ALA A 22 15.32 32.85 6.60
CA ALA A 22 16.00 33.44 5.45
C ALA A 22 17.44 32.93 5.28
N GLN A 23 18.18 32.74 6.38
CA GLN A 23 19.52 32.18 6.36
C GLN A 23 19.50 30.69 5.94
N ILE A 24 18.55 29.90 6.44
CA ILE A 24 18.36 28.48 6.09
C ILE A 24 18.02 28.36 4.60
N GLU A 25 17.09 29.17 4.09
CA GLU A 25 16.70 29.16 2.69
C GLU A 25 17.83 29.57 1.76
N LYS A 26 18.69 30.50 2.18
CA LYS A 26 19.90 30.87 1.43
C LYS A 26 20.91 29.73 1.35
N GLN A 27 21.01 28.92 2.38
CA GLN A 27 21.97 27.81 2.48
C GLN A 27 21.45 26.51 1.85
N TYR A 28 20.17 26.19 2.02
CA TYR A 28 19.58 24.91 1.65
C TYR A 28 18.51 25.00 0.55
N GLY A 29 18.19 26.20 0.08
CA GLY A 29 17.17 26.46 -0.94
C GLY A 29 15.81 26.88 -0.36
N LYS A 30 15.01 27.57 -1.19
CA LYS A 30 13.65 27.98 -0.81
C LYS A 30 12.77 26.77 -0.49
N GLY A 31 11.94 26.88 0.55
CA GLY A 31 11.06 25.80 1.01
C GLY A 31 11.73 24.77 1.94
N SER A 32 13.00 25.02 2.36
CA SER A 32 13.67 24.19 3.37
C SER A 32 12.99 24.23 4.74
N VAL A 33 12.26 25.31 5.03
CA VAL A 33 11.39 25.48 6.20
C VAL A 33 10.09 26.09 5.73
N MET A 34 8.97 25.47 6.09
CA MET A 34 7.63 25.98 5.76
C MET A 34 6.69 25.85 6.97
N LYS A 35 5.67 26.69 7.03
CA LYS A 35 4.61 26.53 8.02
C LYS A 35 3.63 25.47 7.52
N LEU A 36 3.20 24.59 8.43
CA LEU A 36 2.27 23.50 8.08
C LEU A 36 0.92 24.01 7.54
N GLY A 37 0.52 25.23 7.87
CA GLY A 37 -0.70 25.86 7.37
C GLY A 37 -0.55 26.61 6.04
N ASP A 38 0.66 26.69 5.47
CA ASP A 38 0.86 27.28 4.16
C ASP A 38 0.24 26.37 3.07
N GLN A 39 -0.30 26.92 1.99
CA GLN A 39 -0.96 26.14 0.92
C GLN A 39 -0.08 25.05 0.33
N SER A 40 1.24 25.23 0.32
CA SER A 40 2.22 24.23 -0.11
C SER A 40 2.35 23.05 0.85
N ALA A 41 2.00 23.21 2.14
CA ALA A 41 2.03 22.14 3.15
C ALA A 41 0.72 21.33 3.17
N ASN A 42 -0.36 21.89 2.64
CA ASN A 42 -1.70 21.29 2.53
C ASN A 42 -1.93 20.56 1.19
N MET A 43 -0.90 20.33 0.37
CA MET A 43 -1.05 19.48 -0.81
C MET A 43 -1.48 18.08 -0.36
N GLY A 44 -2.65 17.63 -0.79
CA GLY A 44 -3.14 16.27 -0.56
C GLY A 44 -2.06 15.24 -0.93
N ILE A 45 -2.01 14.13 -0.21
CA ILE A 45 -1.09 13.05 -0.56
C ILE A 45 -1.72 12.32 -1.73
N ASP A 46 -1.06 12.36 -2.88
CA ASP A 46 -1.45 11.57 -4.04
C ASP A 46 -1.39 10.08 -3.71
N VAL A 47 -2.33 9.32 -4.25
CA VAL A 47 -2.46 7.89 -4.01
C VAL A 47 -2.53 7.10 -5.31
N VAL A 48 -2.24 5.81 -5.19
CA VAL A 48 -2.48 4.80 -6.22
C VAL A 48 -3.55 3.84 -5.72
N PRO A 49 -4.66 3.63 -6.44
CA PRO A 49 -5.65 2.63 -6.08
C PRO A 49 -5.04 1.24 -5.94
N THR A 50 -5.62 0.41 -5.10
CA THR A 50 -5.11 -0.96 -4.87
C THR A 50 -5.76 -2.02 -5.75
N GLY A 51 -6.79 -1.65 -6.50
CA GLY A 51 -7.65 -2.58 -7.23
C GLY A 51 -8.73 -3.24 -6.36
N SER A 52 -8.75 -2.94 -5.04
CA SER A 52 -9.80 -3.32 -4.10
C SER A 52 -10.34 -2.06 -3.43
N LEU A 53 -11.62 -1.77 -3.63
CA LEU A 53 -12.27 -0.60 -3.05
C LEU A 53 -12.31 -0.68 -1.52
N SER A 54 -12.51 -1.88 -0.96
CA SER A 54 -12.50 -2.09 0.49
C SER A 54 -11.12 -1.80 1.10
N LEU A 55 -10.03 -2.15 0.40
CA LEU A 55 -8.68 -1.83 0.86
C LEU A 55 -8.37 -0.33 0.71
N ASP A 56 -8.81 0.30 -0.36
CA ASP A 56 -8.69 1.75 -0.56
C ASP A 56 -9.39 2.53 0.57
N LEU A 57 -10.58 2.09 0.96
CA LEU A 57 -11.33 2.62 2.12
C LEU A 57 -10.61 2.38 3.46
N ALA A 58 -10.04 1.19 3.65
CA ALA A 58 -9.29 0.86 4.86
C ALA A 58 -8.01 1.68 5.00
N LEU A 59 -7.36 2.03 3.89
CA LEU A 59 -6.19 2.92 3.84
C LEU A 59 -6.54 4.37 4.19
N GLY A 60 -7.79 4.80 4.02
CA GLY A 60 -8.31 6.08 4.48
C GLY A 60 -8.03 7.27 3.56
N LEU A 61 -7.21 7.09 2.53
CA LEU A 61 -6.92 8.10 1.51
C LEU A 61 -7.38 7.67 0.11
N GLY A 62 -7.99 6.50 -0.02
CA GLY A 62 -8.42 5.97 -1.31
C GLY A 62 -7.35 5.22 -2.10
N GLY A 63 -6.24 4.84 -1.46
CA GLY A 63 -5.18 4.06 -2.10
C GLY A 63 -3.84 4.08 -1.36
N MET A 64 -2.81 3.54 -2.03
CA MET A 64 -1.43 3.55 -1.55
C MET A 64 -0.81 4.94 -1.67
N PRO A 65 -0.27 5.54 -0.60
CA PRO A 65 0.29 6.89 -0.63
C PRO A 65 1.58 6.95 -1.47
N ARG A 66 1.66 7.88 -2.43
CA ARG A 66 2.86 8.15 -3.23
C ARG A 66 3.99 8.73 -2.38
N GLY A 67 5.22 8.50 -2.80
CA GLY A 67 6.40 8.95 -2.08
C GLY A 67 6.62 8.25 -0.75
N ARG A 68 6.10 7.01 -0.57
CA ARG A 68 6.14 6.28 0.68
C ARG A 68 6.61 4.83 0.50
N ILE A 69 7.19 4.30 1.58
CA ILE A 69 7.51 2.89 1.71
C ILE A 69 6.32 2.18 2.35
N ILE A 70 5.91 1.07 1.73
CA ILE A 70 4.81 0.21 2.18
C ILE A 70 5.36 -1.19 2.41
N GLU A 71 4.97 -1.83 3.50
CA GLU A 71 5.25 -3.25 3.75
C GLU A 71 3.95 -4.03 3.67
N ILE A 72 3.93 -5.04 2.78
CA ILE A 72 2.86 -6.04 2.70
C ILE A 72 3.44 -7.36 3.23
N TYR A 73 2.89 -7.89 4.32
CA TYR A 73 3.41 -9.09 4.93
C TYR A 73 2.28 -10.05 5.35
N GLY A 74 2.63 -11.30 5.54
CA GLY A 74 1.69 -12.35 5.92
C GLY A 74 2.27 -13.75 5.68
N PRO A 75 1.52 -14.81 6.01
CA PRO A 75 1.88 -16.18 5.72
C PRO A 75 2.10 -16.43 4.23
N GLU A 76 2.72 -17.55 3.91
CA GLU A 76 2.81 -18.02 2.53
C GLU A 76 1.41 -18.23 1.93
N SER A 77 1.28 -17.99 0.63
CA SER A 77 0.01 -18.15 -0.11
C SER A 77 -1.17 -17.33 0.44
N SER A 78 -0.91 -16.23 1.17
CA SER A 78 -1.97 -15.35 1.70
C SER A 78 -2.47 -14.31 0.69
N GLY A 79 -1.83 -14.17 -0.48
CA GLY A 79 -2.21 -13.21 -1.52
C GLY A 79 -1.39 -11.91 -1.55
N LYS A 80 -0.23 -11.85 -0.88
CA LYS A 80 0.64 -10.64 -0.83
C LYS A 80 1.04 -10.15 -2.22
N THR A 81 1.63 -11.03 -3.03
CA THR A 81 2.06 -10.72 -4.39
C THR A 81 0.86 -10.36 -5.28
N THR A 82 -0.29 -11.02 -5.09
CA THR A 82 -1.53 -10.67 -5.80
C THR A 82 -1.96 -9.23 -5.53
N VAL A 83 -1.99 -8.82 -4.25
CA VAL A 83 -2.32 -7.41 -3.89
C VAL A 83 -1.32 -6.45 -4.52
N ALA A 84 -0.02 -6.75 -4.49
CA ALA A 84 1.01 -5.90 -5.09
C ALA A 84 0.87 -5.80 -6.61
N LEU A 85 0.56 -6.90 -7.30
CA LEU A 85 0.34 -6.92 -8.76
C LEU A 85 -0.90 -6.12 -9.16
N HIS A 86 -1.97 -6.13 -8.36
CA HIS A 86 -3.12 -5.25 -8.60
C HIS A 86 -2.73 -3.78 -8.53
N VAL A 87 -1.88 -3.36 -7.58
CA VAL A 87 -1.36 -1.98 -7.52
C VAL A 87 -0.57 -1.64 -8.78
N VAL A 88 0.25 -2.58 -9.29
CA VAL A 88 0.96 -2.42 -10.57
C VAL A 88 -0.03 -2.19 -11.72
N ALA A 89 -1.06 -3.03 -11.84
CA ALA A 89 -2.07 -2.91 -12.88
C ALA A 89 -2.81 -1.55 -12.81
N GLU A 90 -3.14 -1.07 -11.60
CA GLU A 90 -3.79 0.23 -11.43
C GLU A 90 -2.85 1.39 -11.82
N VAL A 91 -1.56 1.33 -11.47
CA VAL A 91 -0.56 2.33 -11.92
C VAL A 91 -0.49 2.38 -13.44
N GLN A 92 -0.41 1.22 -14.11
CA GLN A 92 -0.32 1.15 -15.58
C GLN A 92 -1.60 1.66 -16.25
N LYS A 93 -2.79 1.39 -15.70
CA LYS A 93 -4.06 1.96 -16.18
C LYS A 93 -4.09 3.49 -16.10
N MET A 94 -3.41 4.08 -15.12
CA MET A 94 -3.23 5.53 -14.99
C MET A 94 -2.15 6.10 -15.91
N GLY A 95 -1.52 5.27 -16.78
CA GLY A 95 -0.41 5.66 -17.65
C GLY A 95 0.94 5.73 -16.96
N GLY A 96 1.05 5.22 -15.72
CA GLY A 96 2.29 5.21 -14.95
C GLY A 96 3.20 4.02 -15.27
N ILE A 97 4.44 4.12 -14.82
CA ILE A 97 5.51 3.13 -15.03
C ILE A 97 5.72 2.30 -13.77
N ALA A 98 5.80 0.97 -13.94
CA ALA A 98 5.99 0.04 -12.86
C ALA A 98 7.30 -0.76 -12.99
N GLY A 99 7.98 -0.98 -11.86
CA GLY A 99 9.12 -1.86 -11.73
C GLY A 99 8.86 -3.01 -10.76
N PHE A 100 9.43 -4.17 -11.05
CA PHE A 100 9.34 -5.36 -10.22
C PHE A 100 10.72 -5.97 -9.98
N ILE A 101 11.15 -6.01 -8.74
CA ILE A 101 12.40 -6.63 -8.32
C ILE A 101 12.05 -8.02 -7.78
N ASP A 102 12.23 -9.03 -8.65
CA ASP A 102 11.89 -10.42 -8.39
C ASP A 102 13.09 -11.18 -7.79
N ALA A 103 13.30 -11.00 -6.50
CA ALA A 103 14.37 -11.65 -5.77
C ALA A 103 14.08 -13.14 -5.46
N GLU A 104 12.85 -13.58 -5.58
CA GLU A 104 12.45 -15.00 -5.42
C GLU A 104 12.50 -15.75 -6.76
N HIS A 105 12.65 -15.07 -7.91
CA HIS A 105 12.57 -15.65 -9.25
C HIS A 105 11.28 -16.44 -9.50
N ALA A 106 10.16 -15.92 -8.99
CA ALA A 106 8.89 -16.64 -8.93
C ALA A 106 7.73 -15.92 -9.59
N LEU A 107 7.96 -14.77 -10.24
CA LEU A 107 6.90 -14.04 -10.94
C LEU A 107 6.39 -14.87 -12.14
N ASP A 108 5.10 -15.18 -12.14
CA ASP A 108 4.41 -15.79 -13.28
C ASP A 108 3.82 -14.70 -14.20
N PRO A 109 4.38 -14.50 -15.40
CA PRO A 109 3.87 -13.49 -16.33
C PRO A 109 2.43 -13.74 -16.76
N THR A 110 2.02 -15.01 -16.88
CA THR A 110 0.67 -15.37 -17.27
C THR A 110 -0.34 -14.95 -16.21
N TYR A 111 0.00 -15.22 -14.96
CA TYR A 111 -0.83 -14.79 -13.83
C TYR A 111 -0.88 -13.25 -13.72
N ALA A 112 0.26 -12.57 -13.87
CA ALA A 112 0.31 -11.10 -13.88
C ALA A 112 -0.59 -10.51 -14.98
N ALA A 113 -0.53 -11.04 -16.19
CA ALA A 113 -1.39 -10.62 -17.30
C ALA A 113 -2.89 -10.84 -17.00
N HIS A 114 -3.26 -11.96 -16.37
CA HIS A 114 -4.65 -12.24 -15.97
C HIS A 114 -5.18 -11.27 -14.90
N ILE A 115 -4.31 -10.74 -14.04
CA ILE A 115 -4.65 -9.69 -13.08
C ILE A 115 -4.88 -8.34 -13.76
N GLY A 116 -4.38 -8.16 -14.98
CA GLY A 116 -4.47 -6.92 -15.74
C GLY A 116 -3.17 -6.14 -15.82
N VAL A 117 -2.05 -6.74 -15.43
CA VAL A 117 -0.72 -6.15 -15.62
C VAL A 117 -0.35 -6.19 -17.11
N ASP A 118 0.03 -5.06 -17.66
CA ASP A 118 0.67 -4.97 -18.97
C ASP A 118 2.13 -5.47 -18.84
N ILE A 119 2.33 -6.74 -19.15
CA ILE A 119 3.62 -7.41 -19.02
C ILE A 119 4.67 -6.91 -20.00
N ASP A 120 4.26 -6.37 -21.14
CA ASP A 120 5.17 -5.83 -22.15
C ASP A 120 5.79 -4.49 -21.70
N ASN A 121 5.12 -3.79 -20.79
CA ASN A 121 5.55 -2.52 -20.21
C ASN A 121 5.92 -2.62 -18.72
N LEU A 122 6.09 -3.82 -18.18
CA LEU A 122 6.59 -4.04 -16.82
C LEU A 122 8.11 -4.20 -16.81
N TYR A 123 8.83 -3.31 -16.13
CA TYR A 123 10.27 -3.43 -15.95
C TYR A 123 10.58 -4.44 -14.83
N ILE A 124 11.18 -5.57 -15.18
CA ILE A 124 11.56 -6.62 -14.23
C ILE A 124 13.08 -6.68 -14.06
N SER A 125 13.52 -6.92 -12.82
CA SER A 125 14.91 -7.23 -12.48
C SER A 125 14.95 -8.45 -11.57
N GLN A 126 15.88 -9.37 -11.85
CA GLN A 126 16.14 -10.58 -11.06
C GLN A 126 17.58 -10.52 -10.52
N PRO A 127 17.80 -9.86 -9.37
CA PRO A 127 19.11 -9.62 -8.81
C PRO A 127 19.73 -10.87 -8.18
N ASP A 128 21.06 -10.98 -8.21
CA ASP A 128 21.80 -12.11 -7.62
C ASP A 128 21.92 -12.03 -6.10
N ASN A 129 21.79 -10.83 -5.51
CA ASN A 129 21.94 -10.60 -4.07
C ASN A 129 21.14 -9.38 -3.61
N GLY A 130 21.04 -9.22 -2.30
CA GLY A 130 20.24 -8.16 -1.67
C GLY A 130 20.79 -6.75 -1.92
N GLU A 131 22.11 -6.57 -1.96
CA GLU A 131 22.76 -5.30 -2.28
C GLU A 131 22.38 -4.83 -3.68
N GLN A 132 22.49 -5.71 -4.67
CA GLN A 132 22.13 -5.42 -6.07
C GLN A 132 20.64 -5.07 -6.19
N ALA A 133 19.75 -5.83 -5.55
CA ALA A 133 18.31 -5.56 -5.54
C ALA A 133 17.99 -4.14 -5.04
N LEU A 134 18.62 -3.75 -3.92
CA LEU A 134 18.36 -2.47 -3.27
C LEU A 134 19.02 -1.29 -4.01
N GLU A 135 20.17 -1.50 -4.67
CA GLU A 135 20.83 -0.50 -5.53
C GLU A 135 20.04 -0.26 -6.83
N ILE A 136 19.49 -1.32 -7.44
CA ILE A 136 18.60 -1.21 -8.60
C ILE A 136 17.34 -0.43 -8.19
N THR A 137 16.72 -0.79 -7.07
CA THR A 137 15.56 -0.06 -6.51
C THR A 137 15.89 1.41 -6.30
N GLU A 138 17.04 1.73 -5.68
CA GLU A 138 17.48 3.11 -5.47
C GLU A 138 17.62 3.87 -6.79
N THR A 139 18.25 3.26 -7.78
CA THR A 139 18.49 3.87 -9.09
C THR A 139 17.19 4.16 -9.83
N MET A 140 16.26 3.19 -9.82
CA MET A 140 14.93 3.37 -10.43
C MET A 140 14.15 4.51 -9.76
N VAL A 141 14.13 4.58 -8.43
CA VAL A 141 13.46 5.68 -7.70
C VAL A 141 14.12 7.03 -8.02
N ARG A 142 15.46 7.10 -8.09
CA ARG A 142 16.19 8.33 -8.40
C ARG A 142 15.92 8.86 -9.79
N SER A 143 15.57 8.00 -10.74
CA SER A 143 15.20 8.43 -12.09
C SER A 143 14.01 9.37 -12.13
N GLY A 144 13.13 9.29 -11.11
CA GLY A 144 11.89 10.06 -11.05
C GLY A 144 10.83 9.64 -12.08
N ALA A 145 11.11 8.59 -12.87
CA ALA A 145 10.22 8.12 -13.94
C ALA A 145 9.30 6.97 -13.51
N VAL A 146 9.57 6.30 -12.40
CA VAL A 146 8.83 5.12 -11.96
C VAL A 146 7.84 5.48 -10.87
N ASP A 147 6.59 5.06 -11.05
CA ASP A 147 5.47 5.36 -10.14
C ASP A 147 5.32 4.33 -9.03
N VAL A 148 5.61 3.06 -9.31
CA VAL A 148 5.60 1.98 -8.33
C VAL A 148 6.75 1.01 -8.54
N ILE A 149 7.36 0.56 -7.45
CA ILE A 149 8.36 -0.51 -7.45
C ILE A 149 7.94 -1.54 -6.41
N ILE A 150 7.86 -2.81 -6.84
CA ILE A 150 7.65 -3.96 -5.98
C ILE A 150 8.99 -4.63 -5.72
N VAL A 151 9.27 -4.99 -4.47
CA VAL A 151 10.42 -5.82 -4.09
C VAL A 151 9.87 -7.12 -3.47
N ASP A 152 9.94 -8.20 -4.21
CA ASP A 152 9.40 -9.52 -3.82
C ASP A 152 10.53 -10.58 -3.74
N SER A 153 10.94 -11.01 -2.57
CA SER A 153 10.53 -10.55 -1.25
C SER A 153 11.75 -10.16 -0.40
N VAL A 154 11.51 -9.43 0.70
CA VAL A 154 12.56 -9.08 1.67
C VAL A 154 13.32 -10.34 2.17
N ALA A 155 12.61 -11.46 2.31
CA ALA A 155 13.22 -12.72 2.76
C ALA A 155 14.31 -13.25 1.81
N ALA A 156 14.20 -12.94 0.52
CA ALA A 156 15.13 -13.36 -0.53
C ALA A 156 16.29 -12.38 -0.77
N LEU A 157 16.31 -11.23 -0.07
CA LEU A 157 17.41 -10.26 -0.18
C LEU A 157 18.64 -10.73 0.62
N VAL A 158 19.25 -11.81 0.16
CA VAL A 158 20.43 -12.40 0.80
C VAL A 158 21.63 -11.48 0.61
N PRO A 159 22.36 -11.10 1.69
CA PRO A 159 23.59 -10.32 1.57
C PRO A 159 24.66 -11.06 0.75
N LYS A 160 25.39 -10.33 -0.09
CA LYS A 160 26.46 -10.90 -0.92
C LYS A 160 27.49 -11.66 -0.09
N ALA A 161 27.88 -11.13 1.07
CA ALA A 161 28.82 -11.78 1.95
C ALA A 161 28.33 -13.13 2.50
N GLU A 162 27.01 -13.36 2.55
CA GLU A 162 26.42 -14.65 2.92
C GLU A 162 26.46 -15.63 1.75
N ILE A 163 26.27 -15.13 0.52
CA ILE A 163 26.36 -15.94 -0.71
C ILE A 163 27.80 -16.39 -0.99
N ASP A 164 28.77 -15.49 -0.78
CA ASP A 164 30.21 -15.76 -1.00
C ASP A 164 30.85 -16.61 0.12
N GLY A 165 30.13 -16.82 1.26
CA GLY A 165 30.59 -17.61 2.40
C GLY A 165 30.50 -19.11 2.15
N GLU A 166 31.11 -19.90 3.06
CA GLU A 166 31.01 -21.34 3.01
C GLU A 166 29.69 -21.85 3.65
N MET A 167 29.26 -23.04 3.21
CA MET A 167 28.07 -23.68 3.81
C MET A 167 28.31 -23.99 5.30
N GLY A 168 27.48 -23.36 6.16
CA GLY A 168 27.58 -23.51 7.62
C GLY A 168 28.15 -22.28 8.33
N ASP A 169 28.63 -21.27 7.58
CA ASP A 169 29.09 -20.03 8.16
C ASP A 169 27.93 -19.29 8.85
N SER A 170 28.23 -18.65 9.98
CA SER A 170 27.25 -17.88 10.73
C SER A 170 27.26 -16.41 10.29
N HIS A 171 26.20 -15.98 9.62
CA HIS A 171 26.03 -14.61 9.12
C HIS A 171 24.96 -13.83 9.91
N VAL A 172 24.93 -14.00 11.23
CA VAL A 172 23.93 -13.41 12.10
C VAL A 172 23.88 -11.89 11.95
N GLY A 173 22.68 -11.37 11.59
CA GLY A 173 22.40 -9.94 11.53
C GLY A 173 22.83 -9.20 10.27
N LEU A 174 23.51 -9.84 9.31
CA LEU A 174 23.91 -9.19 8.05
C LEU A 174 22.69 -8.67 7.28
N HIS A 175 21.67 -9.50 7.11
CA HIS A 175 20.42 -9.12 6.44
C HIS A 175 19.73 -7.91 7.11
N ALA A 176 19.63 -7.90 8.44
CA ALA A 176 19.07 -6.76 9.17
C ALA A 176 19.91 -5.48 9.03
N ARG A 177 21.23 -5.62 8.93
CA ARG A 177 22.17 -4.51 8.70
C ARG A 177 22.00 -3.93 7.30
N LEU A 178 21.93 -4.80 6.27
CA LEU A 178 21.69 -4.43 4.89
C LEU A 178 20.38 -3.65 4.76
N MET A 179 19.27 -4.18 5.28
CA MET A 179 17.97 -3.51 5.26
C MET A 179 18.00 -2.17 5.99
N SER A 180 18.67 -2.08 7.15
CA SER A 180 18.78 -0.83 7.89
C SER A 180 19.56 0.25 7.13
N GLN A 181 20.62 -0.14 6.42
CA GLN A 181 21.43 0.76 5.61
C GLN A 181 20.67 1.24 4.39
N ALA A 182 20.04 0.33 3.65
CA ALA A 182 19.29 0.63 2.44
C ALA A 182 18.09 1.53 2.74
N LEU A 183 17.28 1.21 3.75
CA LEU A 183 16.09 1.98 4.08
C LEU A 183 16.40 3.41 4.53
N ARG A 184 17.55 3.64 5.18
CA ARG A 184 18.01 5.00 5.50
C ARG A 184 18.26 5.84 4.25
N LYS A 185 18.83 5.24 3.20
CA LYS A 185 19.07 5.91 1.92
C LYS A 185 17.76 6.09 1.15
N LEU A 186 16.99 5.01 0.99
CA LEU A 186 15.78 4.97 0.19
C LEU A 186 14.70 5.92 0.71
N THR A 187 14.50 6.02 2.02
CA THR A 187 13.43 6.87 2.60
C THR A 187 13.55 8.33 2.15
N GLY A 188 14.77 8.90 2.18
CA GLY A 188 14.98 10.29 1.78
C GLY A 188 14.78 10.54 0.28
N ILE A 189 15.01 9.52 -0.55
CA ILE A 189 14.85 9.62 -2.01
C ILE A 189 13.38 9.42 -2.36
N ILE A 190 12.76 8.38 -1.79
CA ILE A 190 11.35 8.05 -2.04
C ILE A 190 10.44 9.21 -1.65
N SER A 191 10.70 9.87 -0.50
CA SER A 191 9.89 11.02 -0.05
C SER A 191 9.95 12.24 -0.98
N LYS A 192 10.96 12.32 -1.85
CA LYS A 192 11.12 13.39 -2.85
C LYS A 192 10.67 12.96 -4.26
N SER A 193 10.36 11.70 -4.43
CA SER A 193 9.80 11.12 -5.64
C SER A 193 8.31 10.84 -5.41
N ASN A 194 7.53 10.74 -6.48
CA ASN A 194 6.15 10.29 -6.39
C ASN A 194 6.02 8.76 -6.49
N CYS A 195 7.13 8.03 -6.32
CA CYS A 195 7.17 6.58 -6.40
C CYS A 195 6.63 5.92 -5.12
N VAL A 196 5.76 4.92 -5.28
CA VAL A 196 5.38 4.00 -4.21
C VAL A 196 6.35 2.84 -4.20
N VAL A 197 7.00 2.55 -3.07
CA VAL A 197 7.88 1.37 -2.97
C VAL A 197 7.26 0.36 -2.00
N ILE A 198 6.90 -0.80 -2.55
CA ILE A 198 6.24 -1.88 -1.82
C ILE A 198 7.25 -3.01 -1.57
N PHE A 199 7.51 -3.29 -0.30
CA PHE A 199 8.27 -4.45 0.12
C PHE A 199 7.33 -5.57 0.53
N ILE A 200 7.37 -6.69 -0.16
CA ILE A 200 6.68 -7.92 0.24
C ILE A 200 7.56 -8.64 1.26
N ASN A 201 6.97 -9.09 2.38
CA ASN A 201 7.69 -9.74 3.45
C ASN A 201 7.00 -11.01 3.94
N GLN A 202 7.78 -11.93 4.44
CA GLN A 202 7.31 -13.19 4.99
C GLN A 202 7.29 -13.14 6.52
N LEU A 203 6.39 -13.90 7.12
CA LEU A 203 6.37 -14.14 8.56
C LEU A 203 7.28 -15.30 8.93
N ARG A 204 7.94 -15.16 10.06
CA ARG A 204 8.70 -16.20 10.73
C ARG A 204 8.26 -16.25 12.18
N GLU A 205 8.33 -17.42 12.77
CA GLU A 205 8.07 -17.61 14.19
C GLU A 205 9.37 -17.53 15.00
N LYS A 206 9.34 -16.79 16.08
CA LYS A 206 10.44 -16.75 17.05
C LYS A 206 10.36 -17.96 17.95
N VAL A 207 11.41 -18.77 17.93
CA VAL A 207 11.55 -19.93 18.82
C VAL A 207 11.64 -19.44 20.28
N GLY A 208 10.91 -20.09 21.20
CA GLY A 208 11.00 -19.84 22.65
C GLY A 208 10.14 -18.69 23.18
N VAL A 209 9.27 -18.09 22.40
CA VAL A 209 8.30 -17.09 22.89
C VAL A 209 7.09 -17.81 23.49
N MET A 210 7.04 -17.88 24.83
CA MET A 210 5.92 -18.50 25.56
C MET A 210 4.73 -17.56 25.77
N PHE A 211 4.94 -16.24 25.72
CA PHE A 211 3.92 -15.22 25.91
C PHE A 211 4.03 -14.11 24.86
N GLY A 212 2.88 -13.62 24.35
CA GLY A 212 2.81 -12.60 23.33
C GLY A 212 2.78 -13.18 21.91
N ASN A 213 2.94 -12.31 20.89
CA ASN A 213 2.93 -12.74 19.49
C ASN A 213 4.32 -13.23 19.07
N PRO A 214 4.50 -14.51 18.74
CA PRO A 214 5.77 -15.07 18.27
C PRO A 214 6.11 -14.63 16.83
N GLU A 215 5.13 -14.18 16.05
CA GLU A 215 5.33 -13.82 14.65
C GLU A 215 6.21 -12.59 14.48
N THR A 216 7.15 -12.66 13.55
CA THR A 216 8.01 -11.54 13.16
C THR A 216 8.26 -11.57 11.66
N THR A 217 8.48 -10.40 11.06
CA THR A 217 8.90 -10.28 9.66
C THR A 217 10.41 -10.44 9.53
N THR A 218 10.89 -10.88 8.35
CA THR A 218 12.32 -10.99 8.01
C THR A 218 12.97 -9.61 7.83
N GLY A 219 14.29 -9.54 7.74
CA GLY A 219 15.02 -8.28 7.52
C GLY A 219 15.16 -7.39 8.76
N GLY A 220 14.87 -7.91 9.96
CA GLY A 220 15.01 -7.17 11.22
C GLY A 220 13.88 -6.19 11.50
N ARG A 221 14.21 -5.09 12.21
CA ARG A 221 13.21 -4.10 12.65
C ARG A 221 13.11 -2.86 11.76
N ALA A 222 14.06 -2.66 10.84
CA ALA A 222 14.19 -1.41 10.10
C ALA A 222 12.91 -1.10 9.30
N LEU A 223 12.38 -2.06 8.54
CA LEU A 223 11.21 -1.87 7.71
C LEU A 223 9.97 -1.49 8.54
N LYS A 224 9.81 -2.05 9.76
CA LYS A 224 8.73 -1.68 10.68
C LYS A 224 8.75 -0.20 11.07
N PHE A 225 9.92 0.43 11.12
CA PHE A 225 10.05 1.86 11.43
C PHE A 225 9.90 2.73 10.18
N TYR A 226 10.55 2.35 9.07
CA TYR A 226 10.61 3.16 7.85
C TYR A 226 9.32 3.09 7.03
N ALA A 227 8.61 1.97 6.99
CA ALA A 227 7.33 1.87 6.32
C ALA A 227 6.32 2.89 6.86
N SER A 228 5.66 3.62 5.97
CA SER A 228 4.55 4.51 6.28
C SER A 228 3.25 3.75 6.47
N VAL A 229 3.05 2.71 5.68
CA VAL A 229 1.90 1.79 5.76
C VAL A 229 2.42 0.37 5.92
N ARG A 230 1.75 -0.42 6.76
CA ARG A 230 2.02 -1.86 6.91
C ARG A 230 0.71 -2.63 6.86
N LEU A 231 0.66 -3.61 5.97
CA LEU A 231 -0.51 -4.44 5.71
C LEU A 231 -0.23 -5.89 6.11
N ASP A 232 -1.05 -6.42 7.01
CA ASP A 232 -1.05 -7.85 7.37
C ASP A 232 -2.11 -8.56 6.53
N VAL A 233 -1.66 -9.44 5.62
CA VAL A 233 -2.50 -10.15 4.66
C VAL A 233 -2.69 -11.59 5.11
N ARG A 234 -3.96 -11.99 5.36
CA ARG A 234 -4.32 -13.32 5.87
C ARG A 234 -5.42 -13.95 5.05
N ARG A 235 -5.25 -15.22 4.68
CA ARG A 235 -6.35 -16.05 4.21
C ARG A 235 -7.23 -16.40 5.42
N ILE A 236 -8.54 -16.17 5.32
CA ILE A 236 -9.51 -16.45 6.38
C ILE A 236 -10.47 -17.60 6.02
N GLU A 237 -10.73 -17.79 4.71
CA GLU A 237 -11.63 -18.84 4.24
C GLU A 237 -11.20 -19.34 2.86
N THR A 238 -11.50 -20.59 2.56
CA THR A 238 -11.31 -21.18 1.23
C THR A 238 -12.65 -21.20 0.49
N LEU A 239 -12.70 -20.56 -0.67
CA LEU A 239 -13.91 -20.47 -1.50
C LEU A 239 -14.03 -21.71 -2.38
N LYS A 240 -15.25 -22.29 -2.39
CA LYS A 240 -15.57 -23.49 -3.18
C LYS A 240 -16.83 -23.27 -4.01
N VAL A 241 -16.80 -23.72 -5.26
CA VAL A 241 -17.95 -23.76 -6.15
C VAL A 241 -18.08 -25.18 -6.67
N GLY A 242 -19.24 -25.81 -6.50
CA GLY A 242 -19.47 -27.19 -6.92
C GLY A 242 -18.54 -28.24 -6.27
N GLY A 243 -17.95 -27.92 -5.11
CA GLY A 243 -16.97 -28.78 -4.42
C GLY A 243 -15.50 -28.51 -4.79
N GLU A 244 -15.24 -27.77 -5.85
CA GLU A 244 -13.87 -27.38 -6.26
C GLU A 244 -13.45 -26.08 -5.59
N VAL A 245 -12.17 -26.00 -5.24
CA VAL A 245 -11.57 -24.81 -4.63
C VAL A 245 -11.26 -23.81 -5.76
N VAL A 246 -11.92 -22.64 -5.72
CA VAL A 246 -11.82 -21.62 -6.76
C VAL A 246 -11.09 -20.34 -6.30
N GLY A 247 -10.84 -20.19 -5.03
CA GLY A 247 -10.20 -19.00 -4.48
C GLY A 247 -10.14 -18.99 -2.97
N ASN A 248 -9.76 -17.85 -2.41
CA ASN A 248 -9.71 -17.63 -0.98
C ASN A 248 -10.34 -16.28 -0.61
N ARG A 249 -11.06 -16.25 0.50
CA ARG A 249 -11.40 -15.01 1.20
C ARG A 249 -10.16 -14.53 1.95
N THR A 250 -9.73 -13.32 1.68
CA THR A 250 -8.53 -12.72 2.25
C THR A 250 -8.89 -11.49 3.06
N ARG A 251 -8.31 -11.39 4.25
CA ARG A 251 -8.40 -10.19 5.09
C ARG A 251 -7.06 -9.47 5.07
N VAL A 252 -7.12 -8.16 4.87
CA VAL A 252 -5.98 -7.24 4.95
C VAL A 252 -6.21 -6.28 6.09
N LYS A 253 -5.33 -6.31 7.09
CA LYS A 253 -5.37 -5.40 8.23
C LYS A 253 -4.31 -4.31 8.08
N VAL A 254 -4.71 -3.06 8.17
CA VAL A 254 -3.82 -1.90 8.19
C VAL A 254 -3.25 -1.74 9.59
N VAL A 255 -2.12 -2.39 9.88
CA VAL A 255 -1.52 -2.42 11.24
C VAL A 255 -0.70 -1.18 11.56
N LYS A 256 -0.30 -0.42 10.55
CA LYS A 256 0.38 0.87 10.67
C LYS A 256 -0.01 1.75 9.51
N ASN A 257 -0.31 3.01 9.80
CA ASN A 257 -0.55 4.03 8.80
C ASN A 257 -0.11 5.38 9.38
N LYS A 258 0.79 6.09 8.67
CA LYS A 258 1.28 7.42 9.06
C LYS A 258 0.51 8.57 8.39
N VAL A 259 -0.39 8.25 7.46
CA VAL A 259 -1.11 9.23 6.63
C VAL A 259 -2.61 9.24 6.88
N ALA A 260 -3.14 8.23 7.60
CA ALA A 260 -4.53 8.12 8.01
C ALA A 260 -4.65 7.26 9.28
N PRO A 261 -5.81 7.21 9.97
CA PRO A 261 -6.02 6.35 11.13
C PRO A 261 -5.80 4.86 10.79
N PRO A 262 -4.92 4.14 11.54
CA PRO A 262 -4.65 2.72 11.31
C PRO A 262 -5.74 1.80 11.91
N PHE A 263 -5.52 0.49 11.80
CA PHE A 263 -6.29 -0.63 12.37
C PHE A 263 -7.62 -0.92 11.69
N LYS A 264 -7.91 -0.30 10.54
CA LYS A 264 -9.01 -0.72 9.68
C LYS A 264 -8.66 -2.02 8.97
N GLU A 265 -9.68 -2.77 8.60
CA GLU A 265 -9.57 -4.06 7.91
C GLU A 265 -10.39 -4.01 6.61
N ALA A 266 -9.90 -4.71 5.60
CA ALA A 266 -10.60 -4.97 4.35
C ALA A 266 -10.68 -6.48 4.14
N GLU A 267 -11.80 -6.97 3.62
CA GLU A 267 -12.00 -8.36 3.26
C GLU A 267 -12.51 -8.47 1.84
N PHE A 268 -11.85 -9.26 1.03
CA PHE A 268 -12.21 -9.50 -0.37
C PHE A 268 -11.82 -10.91 -0.81
N ASP A 269 -12.40 -11.35 -1.93
CA ASP A 269 -12.10 -12.63 -2.52
C ASP A 269 -10.92 -12.51 -3.49
N ILE A 270 -9.93 -13.41 -3.36
CA ILE A 270 -8.90 -13.64 -4.37
C ILE A 270 -9.24 -14.94 -5.11
N MET A 271 -9.58 -14.82 -6.39
CA MET A 271 -9.93 -15.94 -7.26
C MET A 271 -8.67 -16.48 -7.93
N PHE A 272 -8.51 -17.80 -7.96
CA PHE A 272 -7.34 -18.42 -8.59
C PHE A 272 -7.29 -18.11 -10.07
N GLY A 273 -6.13 -17.70 -10.56
CA GLY A 273 -5.91 -17.30 -11.95
C GLY A 273 -6.54 -15.98 -12.38
N LYS A 274 -7.29 -15.27 -11.50
CA LYS A 274 -7.99 -14.01 -11.85
C LYS A 274 -7.68 -12.84 -10.89
N GLY A 275 -7.11 -13.12 -9.72
CA GLY A 275 -6.83 -12.08 -8.72
C GLY A 275 -8.05 -11.67 -7.90
N ILE A 276 -8.07 -10.41 -7.44
CA ILE A 276 -9.14 -9.86 -6.60
C ILE A 276 -10.45 -9.78 -7.40
N SER A 277 -11.54 -10.32 -6.83
CA SER A 277 -12.87 -10.18 -7.41
C SER A 277 -13.40 -8.77 -7.16
N LYS A 278 -13.30 -7.89 -8.16
CA LYS A 278 -13.80 -6.51 -8.10
C LYS A 278 -15.32 -6.48 -7.86
N GLU A 279 -16.07 -7.32 -8.56
CA GLU A 279 -17.53 -7.44 -8.42
C GLU A 279 -17.94 -7.86 -7.00
N GLY A 280 -17.16 -8.80 -6.43
CA GLY A 280 -17.41 -9.27 -5.05
C GLY A 280 -17.12 -8.21 -4.01
N ASP A 281 -16.06 -7.45 -4.17
CA ASP A 281 -15.64 -6.37 -3.29
C ASP A 281 -16.67 -5.22 -3.31
N ILE A 282 -17.08 -4.77 -4.51
CA ILE A 282 -18.12 -3.74 -4.69
C ILE A 282 -19.46 -4.21 -4.12
N LEU A 283 -19.87 -5.47 -4.40
CA LEU A 283 -21.12 -6.02 -3.90
C LEU A 283 -21.16 -6.03 -2.37
N ASP A 284 -20.10 -6.51 -1.72
CA ASP A 284 -20.05 -6.59 -0.26
C ASP A 284 -20.12 -5.20 0.38
N LEU A 285 -19.42 -4.20 -0.19
CA LEU A 285 -19.49 -2.82 0.25
C LEU A 285 -20.85 -2.18 -0.01
N ALA A 286 -21.45 -2.42 -1.17
CA ALA A 286 -22.77 -1.88 -1.52
C ALA A 286 -23.87 -2.40 -0.58
N VAL A 287 -23.78 -3.65 -0.17
CA VAL A 287 -24.68 -4.22 0.85
C VAL A 287 -24.41 -3.61 2.23
N LEU A 288 -23.13 -3.47 2.62
CA LEU A 288 -22.73 -2.87 3.89
C LEU A 288 -23.23 -1.42 4.05
N HIS A 289 -23.29 -0.70 2.94
CA HIS A 289 -23.71 0.70 2.88
C HIS A 289 -25.17 0.89 2.44
N ASP A 290 -26.01 -0.17 2.43
CA ASP A 290 -27.41 -0.10 2.07
C ASP A 290 -27.69 0.50 0.67
N ILE A 291 -26.77 0.35 -0.27
CA ILE A 291 -26.93 0.71 -1.69
C ILE A 291 -27.59 -0.45 -2.42
N ILE A 292 -27.13 -1.69 -2.15
CA ILE A 292 -27.79 -2.92 -2.58
C ILE A 292 -28.55 -3.47 -1.38
N ASN A 293 -29.86 -3.72 -1.55
CA ASN A 293 -30.68 -4.35 -0.52
C ASN A 293 -30.54 -5.87 -0.61
N LYS A 294 -30.23 -6.51 0.52
CA LYS A 294 -30.18 -7.96 0.65
C LYS A 294 -31.31 -8.45 1.53
N ALA A 295 -32.27 -9.19 0.94
CA ALA A 295 -33.39 -9.81 1.64
C ALA A 295 -33.31 -11.33 1.46
N GLY A 296 -32.86 -12.02 2.52
CA GLY A 296 -32.58 -13.47 2.45
C GLY A 296 -31.51 -13.79 1.41
N ALA A 297 -31.84 -14.59 0.40
CA ALA A 297 -30.94 -14.92 -0.70
C ALA A 297 -31.00 -13.92 -1.86
N TRP A 298 -31.92 -12.97 -1.86
CA TRP A 298 -32.12 -12.03 -2.95
C TRP A 298 -31.38 -10.72 -2.75
N TYR A 299 -30.76 -10.24 -3.82
CA TYR A 299 -30.12 -8.93 -3.92
C TYR A 299 -30.95 -8.04 -4.86
N SER A 300 -31.18 -6.80 -4.47
CA SER A 300 -31.96 -5.83 -5.25
C SER A 300 -31.25 -4.48 -5.28
N TYR A 301 -31.28 -3.84 -6.45
CA TYR A 301 -30.77 -2.49 -6.68
C TYR A 301 -31.85 -1.65 -7.34
N ASN A 302 -32.09 -0.42 -6.87
CA ASN A 302 -33.17 0.48 -7.35
C ASN A 302 -34.57 -0.19 -7.40
N GLY A 303 -34.86 -1.14 -6.48
CA GLY A 303 -36.11 -1.88 -6.44
C GLY A 303 -36.19 -3.10 -7.36
N GLU A 304 -35.22 -3.31 -8.24
CA GLU A 304 -35.13 -4.45 -9.13
C GLU A 304 -34.27 -5.56 -8.55
N LYS A 305 -34.67 -6.81 -8.75
CA LYS A 305 -33.88 -7.99 -8.35
C LYS A 305 -32.73 -8.20 -9.32
N ILE A 306 -31.48 -8.13 -8.82
CA ILE A 306 -30.26 -8.29 -9.62
C ILE A 306 -29.61 -9.67 -9.49
N GLY A 307 -30.02 -10.48 -8.50
CA GLY A 307 -29.52 -11.85 -8.36
C GLY A 307 -30.07 -12.58 -7.16
N GLN A 308 -30.09 -13.92 -7.26
CA GLN A 308 -30.33 -14.81 -6.14
C GLN A 308 -29.02 -15.50 -5.76
N GLY A 309 -28.53 -15.21 -4.56
CA GLY A 309 -27.23 -15.63 -4.08
C GLY A 309 -26.08 -14.73 -4.56
N ARG A 310 -25.00 -14.73 -3.78
CA ARG A 310 -23.85 -13.83 -3.99
C ARG A 310 -23.19 -14.04 -5.37
N GLU A 311 -22.99 -15.29 -5.78
CA GLU A 311 -22.32 -15.61 -7.05
C GLU A 311 -23.13 -15.17 -8.29
N ASN A 312 -24.46 -15.37 -8.30
CA ASN A 312 -25.28 -14.87 -9.40
C ASN A 312 -25.31 -13.34 -9.46
N THR A 313 -25.26 -12.68 -8.31
CA THR A 313 -25.21 -11.21 -8.25
C THR A 313 -23.86 -10.68 -8.76
N LYS A 314 -22.75 -11.34 -8.43
CA LYS A 314 -21.43 -11.04 -9.01
C LYS A 314 -21.43 -11.17 -10.53
N LEU A 315 -22.03 -12.25 -11.05
CA LEU A 315 -22.17 -12.46 -12.50
C LEU A 315 -23.03 -11.37 -13.14
N TYR A 316 -24.12 -10.95 -12.48
CA TYR A 316 -24.94 -9.84 -12.97
C TYR A 316 -24.09 -8.55 -13.08
N LEU A 317 -23.33 -8.19 -12.02
CA LEU A 317 -22.47 -7.01 -12.03
C LEU A 317 -21.38 -7.10 -13.12
N ALA A 318 -20.75 -8.27 -13.28
CA ALA A 318 -19.76 -8.48 -14.33
C ALA A 318 -20.33 -8.30 -15.76
N ASN A 319 -21.60 -8.68 -15.97
CA ASN A 319 -22.28 -8.53 -17.26
C ASN A 319 -22.91 -7.14 -17.45
N ASN A 320 -22.97 -6.31 -16.42
CA ASN A 320 -23.54 -4.96 -16.47
C ASN A 320 -22.52 -3.95 -15.87
N PRO A 321 -21.43 -3.65 -16.59
CA PRO A 321 -20.34 -2.81 -16.08
C PRO A 321 -20.81 -1.38 -15.74
N GLU A 322 -21.77 -0.83 -16.47
CA GLU A 322 -22.34 0.50 -16.22
C GLU A 322 -23.02 0.55 -14.83
N VAL A 323 -23.79 -0.49 -14.49
CA VAL A 323 -24.46 -0.61 -13.19
C VAL A 323 -23.42 -0.81 -12.08
N MET A 324 -22.39 -1.58 -12.35
CA MET A 324 -21.30 -1.80 -11.38
C MET A 324 -20.55 -0.50 -11.11
N GLU A 325 -20.27 0.31 -12.13
CA GLU A 325 -19.59 1.60 -11.99
C GLU A 325 -20.44 2.62 -11.23
N GLU A 326 -21.75 2.66 -11.50
CA GLU A 326 -22.70 3.50 -10.77
C GLU A 326 -22.72 3.14 -9.28
N ILE A 327 -22.79 1.85 -8.95
CA ILE A 327 -22.76 1.36 -7.58
C ILE A 327 -21.42 1.68 -6.90
N GLU A 328 -20.30 1.47 -7.60
CA GLU A 328 -18.96 1.82 -7.09
C GLU A 328 -18.89 3.31 -6.75
N GLN A 329 -19.39 4.18 -7.63
CA GLN A 329 -19.39 5.63 -7.40
C GLN A 329 -20.27 6.02 -6.19
N GLN A 330 -21.43 5.38 -6.03
CA GLN A 330 -22.28 5.61 -4.85
C GLN A 330 -21.59 5.18 -3.55
N VAL A 331 -20.87 4.05 -3.56
CA VAL A 331 -20.08 3.61 -2.41
C VAL A 331 -18.97 4.64 -2.11
N ARG A 332 -18.24 5.10 -3.11
CA ARG A 332 -17.17 6.10 -2.96
C ARG A 332 -17.70 7.39 -2.34
N ASN A 333 -18.81 7.91 -2.87
CA ASN A 333 -19.46 9.13 -2.37
C ASN A 333 -19.91 8.97 -0.92
N LYS A 334 -20.57 7.85 -0.59
CA LYS A 334 -21.05 7.58 0.76
C LYS A 334 -19.91 7.42 1.79
N CYS A 335 -18.74 7.00 1.32
CA CYS A 335 -17.54 6.82 2.15
C CYS A 335 -16.60 8.05 2.15
N GLY A 336 -16.92 9.11 1.40
CA GLY A 336 -16.12 10.33 1.33
C GLY A 336 -14.78 10.17 0.60
N ILE A 337 -14.69 9.20 -0.34
CA ILE A 337 -13.51 9.02 -1.19
C ILE A 337 -13.84 9.54 -2.59
N GLY A 338 -13.02 10.48 -3.11
CA GLY A 338 -13.17 11.03 -4.47
C GLY A 338 -14.18 12.15 -4.59
N VAL A 339 -14.65 12.71 -3.46
CA VAL A 339 -15.37 14.02 -3.47
C VAL A 339 -14.29 15.08 -3.40
N ASP A 340 -14.09 15.81 -4.49
CA ASP A 340 -13.27 17.03 -4.48
C ASP A 340 -13.77 17.95 -3.38
N ALA A 341 -12.86 18.49 -2.58
CA ALA A 341 -13.16 19.33 -1.40
C ALA A 341 -13.92 20.64 -1.71
N GLU A 342 -14.35 20.85 -2.96
CA GLU A 342 -15.06 22.07 -3.40
C GLU A 342 -16.59 22.03 -3.20
N GLN A 343 -17.18 20.89 -2.82
CA GLN A 343 -18.66 20.81 -2.69
C GLN A 343 -19.20 20.82 -1.26
N THR A 344 -18.36 20.82 -0.23
CA THR A 344 -18.82 20.79 1.17
C THR A 344 -19.10 22.19 1.79
N GLU A 345 -18.77 23.30 1.11
CA GLU A 345 -19.04 24.65 1.62
C GLU A 345 -20.40 25.24 1.17
N SER A 346 -21.18 24.55 0.33
CA SER A 346 -22.45 25.10 -0.19
C SER A 346 -23.73 24.56 0.49
N GLU A 347 -23.66 23.66 1.46
CA GLU A 347 -24.82 23.12 2.17
C GLU A 347 -24.96 23.58 3.64
N GLU A 348 -24.07 24.43 4.17
CA GLU A 348 -24.19 25.04 5.50
C GLU A 348 -24.33 26.58 5.47
N SER A 349 -24.94 27.14 4.44
CA SER A 349 -25.28 28.58 4.43
C SER A 349 -26.78 28.84 4.29
#